data_7ff15f2fbfeb6d8c9ff77a7c9f1e4582
#
_entry.id   7ff15f2fbfeb6d8c9ff77a7c9f1e4582
#
_cell.length_a   1.000
_cell.length_b   1.000
_cell.length_c   1.000
_cell.angle_alpha   90.00
_cell.angle_beta   90.00
_cell.angle_gamma   90.00
#
_symmetry.space_group_name_H-M   'P 1'
#
loop_
_entity.id
_entity.type
_entity.pdbx_description
1 polymer ?
#
loop_
_entity_poly.entity_id
_entity_poly.type
_entity_poly.pdbx_seq_one_letter_code
_entity_poly.pdbx_strand_id
1 'polypeptide(L)'
;MNHWIRNWIITDRNPSSNANRMNFQVSSLRQEPKGLLKKEVYEYKAPWPVYGLDWSKLPGEKAFRLAVGSFIEEYSNKLEIISLAEPSTYDDDSYYHRSNIDFVKIAEADHHYPITKVLWEPYKGGSKTSDLLATTGDYLKLWEIVSDEANNGIFNRRQQLITKQTLKNKKVDFKAPLTSFDWNQLDSSLAVTSSIDTTCTVWNVETGQAKTQLIAHDKEVYDVAFFTNEVDTFASVGADGSVRLFDLRSLEHSTILYETPPPQPSKTGSSSNSSNQQSPLLRLSFNKISPYYIATFHMNSTEVIILDIRAPGLPVAELNGHNAPVNCVNWSPNSSNILCSGGDDCNAIVWDLGDLSTPNSTISKYNQDPLLAYRATSEVNQLSWNTKYPEWGKLMVTTSYDTAMYGCTAKYDKSIDLWTFLIKLYNHNRD
;
A
#
# COMPACT_ATOMS: atom_id res chain seq x y z
N MET A 1 -18.28 -14.45 -9.82
CA MET A 1 -17.56 -13.74 -8.77
C MET A 1 -16.11 -14.21 -8.65
N ASN A 2 -15.86 -15.52 -8.59
CA ASN A 2 -14.48 -16.06 -8.43
C ASN A 2 -13.52 -15.82 -9.61
N HIS A 3 -14.03 -15.49 -10.79
CA HIS A 3 -13.21 -15.29 -11.99
C HIS A 3 -12.50 -13.92 -12.01
N TRP A 4 -13.07 -12.93 -11.34
CA TRP A 4 -12.54 -11.57 -11.26
C TRP A 4 -11.34 -11.43 -10.33
N ILE A 5 -11.38 -12.14 -9.21
CA ILE A 5 -10.28 -12.12 -8.22
C ILE A 5 -9.03 -12.81 -8.79
N ARG A 6 -9.22 -13.88 -9.60
CA ARG A 6 -8.11 -14.56 -10.28
C ARG A 6 -7.40 -13.69 -11.30
N ASN A 7 -8.11 -12.91 -12.09
CA ASN A 7 -7.50 -12.03 -13.08
C ASN A 7 -6.75 -10.85 -12.46
N TRP A 8 -6.98 -10.59 -11.18
CA TRP A 8 -6.32 -9.49 -10.45
C TRP A 8 -4.97 -9.89 -9.86
N ILE A 9 -4.75 -11.18 -9.62
CA ILE A 9 -3.56 -11.72 -8.95
C ILE A 9 -2.72 -12.60 -9.88
N ILE A 10 -3.33 -13.23 -10.90
CA ILE A 10 -2.67 -14.23 -11.75
C ILE A 10 -2.67 -13.75 -13.19
N THR A 11 -1.58 -13.11 -13.63
CA THR A 11 -1.27 -12.99 -15.04
C THR A 11 -0.44 -14.19 -15.45
N ASP A 12 -0.93 -14.96 -16.43
CA ASP A 12 -0.24 -16.09 -17.05
C ASP A 12 1.23 -15.74 -17.37
N ARG A 13 2.16 -16.43 -16.74
CA ARG A 13 3.60 -16.31 -17.00
C ARG A 13 4.08 -17.41 -17.91
N ASN A 14 4.56 -17.01 -19.07
CA ASN A 14 5.46 -17.83 -19.88
C ASN A 14 6.91 -17.42 -19.55
N PRO A 15 7.77 -18.29 -19.02
CA PRO A 15 9.15 -17.94 -18.70
C PRO A 15 10.04 -18.18 -19.91
N SER A 16 10.26 -17.17 -20.74
CA SER A 16 11.37 -17.20 -21.71
C SER A 16 11.81 -15.80 -22.10
N SER A 17 12.82 -15.27 -21.40
CA SER A 17 13.86 -14.46 -22.06
C SER A 17 15.02 -14.18 -21.08
N ASN A 18 16.22 -14.33 -21.60
CA ASN A 18 17.52 -14.13 -20.97
C ASN A 18 17.62 -12.75 -20.28
N ALA A 19 17.64 -12.74 -18.95
CA ALA A 19 17.93 -11.54 -18.18
C ALA A 19 19.44 -11.39 -17.97
N ASN A 20 20.02 -10.35 -18.53
CA ASN A 20 21.35 -9.88 -18.16
C ASN A 20 21.36 -9.48 -16.68
N ARG A 21 22.12 -10.22 -15.87
CA ARG A 21 22.34 -9.93 -14.45
C ARG A 21 23.17 -8.65 -14.32
N MET A 22 22.54 -7.53 -13.95
CA MET A 22 23.26 -6.43 -13.33
C MET A 22 23.50 -6.76 -11.85
N ASN A 23 24.76 -7.07 -11.52
CA ASN A 23 25.19 -7.20 -10.14
C ASN A 23 25.43 -5.80 -9.56
N PHE A 24 24.48 -5.31 -8.75
CA PHE A 24 24.73 -4.14 -7.91
C PHE A 24 25.61 -4.58 -6.73
N GLN A 25 26.84 -4.08 -6.68
CA GLN A 25 27.71 -4.21 -5.51
C GLN A 25 27.17 -3.24 -4.44
N VAL A 26 26.78 -3.81 -3.31
CA VAL A 26 26.56 -3.05 -2.08
C VAL A 26 27.91 -2.44 -1.68
N SER A 27 28.06 -1.14 -1.84
CA SER A 27 29.26 -0.42 -1.39
C SER A 27 29.35 -0.49 0.12
N SER A 28 30.48 -1.00 0.60
CA SER A 28 30.86 -1.19 1.98
C SER A 28 30.67 0.08 2.82
N LEU A 29 29.72 0.05 3.75
CA LEU A 29 29.57 1.05 4.78
C LEU A 29 30.77 1.01 5.74
N ARG A 30 31.32 2.18 6.04
CA ARG A 30 32.41 2.39 7.00
C ARG A 30 32.08 1.77 8.33
N GLN A 31 33.05 1.05 8.93
CA GLN A 31 32.98 0.51 10.28
C GLN A 31 32.81 1.64 11.29
N GLU A 32 31.65 1.73 11.94
CA GLU A 32 31.46 2.46 13.18
C GLU A 32 31.89 1.61 14.39
N PRO A 33 32.29 2.24 15.52
CA PRO A 33 32.82 1.52 16.66
C PRO A 33 31.78 0.61 17.31
N LYS A 34 32.22 -0.50 17.89
CA LYS A 34 31.46 -1.57 18.57
C LYS A 34 30.52 -1.04 19.64
N GLY A 35 29.32 -0.58 19.22
CA GLY A 35 28.14 -0.38 20.03
C GLY A 35 27.09 -1.38 19.55
N LEU A 36 26.24 -1.87 20.43
CA LEU A 36 25.21 -2.87 20.19
C LEU A 36 24.66 -2.75 18.75
N LEU A 37 24.86 -3.79 17.95
CA LEU A 37 24.30 -3.89 16.59
C LEU A 37 22.77 -3.73 16.70
N LYS A 38 22.25 -2.57 16.32
CA LYS A 38 20.81 -2.37 16.17
C LYS A 38 20.34 -3.31 15.07
N LYS A 39 19.37 -4.17 15.38
CA LYS A 39 18.72 -5.00 14.38
C LYS A 39 18.08 -4.08 13.34
N GLU A 40 18.40 -4.27 12.07
CA GLU A 40 17.90 -3.44 10.96
C GLU A 40 16.66 -4.03 10.32
N VAL A 41 16.45 -5.34 10.49
CA VAL A 41 15.36 -6.10 9.86
C VAL A 41 14.60 -6.87 10.93
N TYR A 42 13.27 -6.74 10.90
CA TYR A 42 12.33 -7.40 11.80
C TYR A 42 11.36 -8.24 10.99
N GLU A 43 11.06 -9.45 11.46
CA GLU A 43 10.21 -10.41 10.76
C GLU A 43 8.92 -10.70 11.51
N TYR A 44 7.84 -10.88 10.76
CA TYR A 44 6.59 -11.48 11.23
C TYR A 44 6.12 -12.53 10.23
N LYS A 45 5.77 -13.72 10.73
CA LYS A 45 5.28 -14.82 9.90
C LYS A 45 3.80 -15.03 10.16
N ALA A 46 2.95 -14.61 9.21
CA ALA A 46 1.53 -14.90 9.24
C ALA A 46 1.27 -16.32 8.69
N PRO A 47 0.25 -17.05 9.22
CA PRO A 47 -0.08 -18.39 8.74
C PRO A 47 -0.89 -18.39 7.43
N TRP A 48 -1.07 -17.23 6.79
CA TRP A 48 -1.88 -17.01 5.59
C TRP A 48 -1.25 -15.88 4.73
N PRO A 49 -1.60 -15.80 3.42
CA PRO A 49 -1.12 -14.74 2.54
C PRO A 49 -1.54 -13.36 3.04
N VAL A 50 -0.58 -12.47 3.20
CA VAL A 50 -0.79 -11.07 3.61
C VAL A 50 -1.00 -10.20 2.39
N TYR A 51 -2.01 -9.33 2.45
CA TYR A 51 -2.25 -8.33 1.41
C TYR A 51 -2.51 -6.93 1.97
N GLY A 52 -3.47 -6.78 2.89
CA GLY A 52 -3.75 -5.50 3.54
C GLY A 52 -2.68 -5.17 4.59
N LEU A 53 -2.15 -3.94 4.57
CA LEU A 53 -1.11 -3.51 5.49
C LEU A 53 -1.17 -2.02 5.75
N ASP A 54 -1.16 -1.61 7.03
CA ASP A 54 -0.93 -0.21 7.41
C ASP A 54 -0.38 -0.07 8.83
N TRP A 55 0.46 0.96 9.03
CA TRP A 55 0.98 1.35 10.33
C TRP A 55 -0.03 2.17 11.12
N SER A 56 -0.10 1.94 12.44
CA SER A 56 -0.84 2.80 13.35
C SER A 56 -0.37 4.26 13.23
N LYS A 57 -1.34 5.18 13.27
CA LYS A 57 -1.08 6.62 13.23
C LYS A 57 -0.96 7.23 14.62
N LEU A 58 -1.19 6.43 15.68
CA LEU A 58 -1.13 6.89 17.06
C LEU A 58 0.33 7.10 17.51
N PRO A 59 0.57 8.02 18.44
CA PRO A 59 1.91 8.29 18.96
C PRO A 59 2.37 7.27 20.01
N GLY A 60 3.66 7.36 20.38
CA GLY A 60 4.28 6.54 21.41
C GLY A 60 4.39 5.07 21.01
N GLU A 61 4.25 4.15 21.96
CA GLU A 61 4.35 2.70 21.73
C GLU A 61 3.35 2.19 20.69
N LYS A 62 2.16 2.82 20.62
CA LYS A 62 1.13 2.47 19.65
C LYS A 62 1.54 2.73 18.19
N ALA A 63 2.54 3.58 17.95
CA ALA A 63 3.07 3.81 16.61
C ALA A 63 3.81 2.60 16.02
N PHE A 64 4.18 1.62 16.85
CA PHE A 64 4.84 0.38 16.43
C PHE A 64 3.86 -0.78 16.23
N ARG A 65 2.59 -0.49 16.07
CA ARG A 65 1.55 -1.45 15.71
C ARG A 65 1.29 -1.44 14.23
N LEU A 66 1.02 -2.62 13.71
CA LEU A 66 0.60 -2.82 12.34
C LEU A 66 -0.73 -3.55 12.30
N ALA A 67 -1.58 -3.14 11.38
CA ALA A 67 -2.73 -3.92 10.96
C ALA A 67 -2.33 -4.75 9.73
N VAL A 68 -2.60 -6.05 9.77
CA VAL A 68 -2.24 -7.01 8.73
C VAL A 68 -3.48 -7.78 8.33
N GLY A 69 -3.83 -7.71 7.05
CA GLY A 69 -5.02 -8.35 6.49
C GLY A 69 -4.67 -9.49 5.55
N SER A 70 -5.39 -10.62 5.68
CA SER A 70 -5.23 -11.76 4.78
C SER A 70 -5.95 -11.54 3.45
N PHE A 71 -5.49 -12.25 2.43
CA PHE A 71 -6.16 -12.37 1.15
C PHE A 71 -6.22 -13.84 0.75
N ILE A 72 -7.31 -14.49 1.14
CA ILE A 72 -7.60 -15.88 0.82
C ILE A 72 -8.88 -15.88 0.01
N GLU A 73 -8.93 -16.59 -1.11
CA GLU A 73 -10.11 -16.63 -1.99
C GLU A 73 -11.37 -17.23 -1.32
N GLU A 74 -11.21 -17.86 -0.16
CA GLU A 74 -12.28 -18.41 0.64
C GLU A 74 -12.87 -17.36 1.61
N TYR A 75 -14.04 -17.68 2.20
CA TYR A 75 -14.72 -16.79 3.17
C TYR A 75 -14.13 -16.85 4.59
N SER A 76 -12.85 -17.16 4.71
CA SER A 76 -12.16 -17.34 5.99
C SER A 76 -10.88 -16.49 6.02
N ASN A 77 -11.06 -15.18 6.05
CA ASN A 77 -9.96 -14.23 6.14
C ASN A 77 -9.78 -13.74 7.57
N LYS A 78 -8.62 -13.14 7.83
CA LYS A 78 -8.22 -12.64 9.13
C LYS A 78 -7.72 -11.20 9.04
N LEU A 79 -8.03 -10.43 10.07
CA LEU A 79 -7.40 -9.15 10.35
C LEU A 79 -6.66 -9.30 11.67
N GLU A 80 -5.36 -9.09 11.65
CA GLU A 80 -4.52 -9.14 12.85
C GLU A 80 -3.88 -7.78 13.14
N ILE A 81 -3.75 -7.48 14.43
CA ILE A 81 -2.96 -6.37 14.90
C ILE A 81 -1.71 -6.95 15.56
N ILE A 82 -0.55 -6.55 15.06
CA ILE A 82 0.75 -6.94 15.60
C ILE A 82 1.46 -5.73 16.16
N SER A 83 2.26 -5.93 17.17
CA SER A 83 3.09 -4.91 17.80
C SER A 83 4.53 -5.38 17.87
N LEU A 84 5.47 -4.44 17.78
CA LEU A 84 6.87 -4.73 18.04
C LEU A 84 7.00 -5.31 19.45
N ALA A 85 7.71 -6.43 19.57
CA ALA A 85 7.97 -7.05 20.85
C ALA A 85 8.89 -6.16 21.70
N GLU A 86 8.53 -5.94 22.96
CA GLU A 86 9.41 -5.26 23.89
C GLU A 86 10.65 -6.13 24.20
N PRO A 87 11.84 -5.54 24.27
CA PRO A 87 12.99 -6.28 24.77
C PRO A 87 12.71 -6.70 26.21
N SER A 88 12.75 -8.01 26.48
CA SER A 88 12.56 -8.53 27.84
C SER A 88 13.60 -7.92 28.78
N THR A 89 13.14 -7.16 29.78
CA THR A 89 13.97 -6.53 30.82
C THR A 89 14.42 -7.49 31.91
N TYR A 90 14.22 -8.78 31.74
CA TYR A 90 14.71 -9.77 32.72
C TYR A 90 16.16 -10.14 32.42
N ASP A 91 17.05 -9.56 33.22
CA ASP A 91 18.40 -10.02 33.45
C ASP A 91 18.35 -11.44 34.04
N ASP A 92 18.37 -12.45 33.19
CA ASP A 92 18.79 -13.78 33.59
C ASP A 92 19.90 -14.23 32.66
N ASP A 93 21.04 -14.54 33.24
CA ASP A 93 22.32 -14.91 32.62
C ASP A 93 22.27 -16.20 31.76
N SER A 94 21.12 -16.62 31.32
CA SER A 94 20.99 -17.74 30.38
C SER A 94 21.18 -17.27 28.92
N TYR A 95 22.41 -17.35 28.49
CA TYR A 95 22.96 -16.97 27.18
C TYR A 95 22.36 -17.71 25.97
N TYR A 96 21.26 -18.48 26.09
CA TYR A 96 20.88 -19.45 25.06
C TYR A 96 19.46 -19.39 24.48
N HIS A 97 18.55 -18.49 24.85
CA HIS A 97 17.26 -18.38 24.19
C HIS A 97 16.74 -16.94 24.15
N ARG A 98 17.37 -16.06 23.37
CA ARG A 98 16.62 -14.91 22.83
C ARG A 98 15.61 -15.47 21.81
N SER A 99 14.35 -15.47 22.19
CA SER A 99 13.27 -15.74 21.23
C SER A 99 13.40 -14.74 20.08
N ASN A 100 13.61 -15.23 18.85
CA ASN A 100 13.69 -14.42 17.63
C ASN A 100 12.32 -13.83 17.24
N ILE A 101 11.47 -13.54 18.20
CA ILE A 101 10.14 -12.96 17.96
C ILE A 101 10.26 -11.45 17.92
N ASP A 102 10.11 -10.89 16.73
CA ASP A 102 10.20 -9.46 16.51
C ASP A 102 8.88 -8.75 16.73
N PHE A 103 7.79 -9.38 16.27
CA PHE A 103 6.43 -8.91 16.43
C PHE A 103 5.58 -9.93 17.16
N VAL A 104 4.68 -9.43 17.99
CA VAL A 104 3.68 -10.23 18.71
C VAL A 104 2.28 -9.84 18.25
N LYS A 105 1.42 -10.83 18.06
CA LYS A 105 0.01 -10.60 17.81
C LYS A 105 -0.66 -10.13 19.09
N ILE A 106 -1.33 -8.97 19.03
CA ILE A 106 -2.02 -8.36 20.17
C ILE A 106 -3.54 -8.48 20.07
N ALA A 107 -4.09 -8.51 18.85
CA ALA A 107 -5.52 -8.70 18.61
C ALA A 107 -5.75 -9.37 17.25
N GLU A 108 -6.89 -10.05 17.09
CA GLU A 108 -7.33 -10.61 15.81
C GLU A 108 -8.85 -10.54 15.67
N ALA A 109 -9.33 -10.56 14.43
CA ALA A 109 -10.74 -10.70 14.10
C ALA A 109 -10.93 -11.50 12.81
N ASP A 110 -12.08 -12.18 12.72
CA ASP A 110 -12.49 -12.83 11.48
C ASP A 110 -13.01 -11.81 10.45
N HIS A 111 -12.61 -11.99 9.21
CA HIS A 111 -13.08 -11.20 8.08
C HIS A 111 -13.58 -12.14 6.98
N HIS A 112 -14.87 -12.02 6.62
CA HIS A 112 -15.46 -12.97 5.66
C HIS A 112 -14.88 -12.89 4.27
N TYR A 113 -14.58 -11.68 3.81
CA TYR A 113 -14.05 -11.42 2.47
C TYR A 113 -12.54 -11.22 2.52
N PRO A 114 -11.83 -11.47 1.41
CA PRO A 114 -10.44 -11.01 1.24
C PRO A 114 -10.35 -9.53 1.54
N ILE A 115 -9.32 -9.13 2.30
CA ILE A 115 -9.11 -7.74 2.67
C ILE A 115 -8.36 -7.04 1.55
N THR A 116 -9.02 -6.13 0.84
CA THR A 116 -8.43 -5.42 -0.29
C THR A 116 -7.57 -4.23 0.14
N LYS A 117 -7.92 -3.58 1.25
CA LYS A 117 -7.12 -2.50 1.87
C LYS A 117 -7.40 -2.39 3.35
N VAL A 118 -6.38 -1.97 4.11
CA VAL A 118 -6.45 -1.64 5.54
C VAL A 118 -5.87 -0.25 5.73
N LEU A 119 -6.54 0.63 6.49
CA LEU A 119 -5.99 1.90 6.93
C LEU A 119 -6.41 2.18 8.38
N TRP A 120 -5.48 2.73 9.14
CA TRP A 120 -5.77 3.31 10.44
C TRP A 120 -6.40 4.69 10.30
N GLU A 121 -7.27 5.05 11.27
CA GLU A 121 -7.82 6.40 11.36
C GLU A 121 -6.68 7.43 11.39
N PRO A 122 -6.78 8.52 10.59
CA PRO A 122 -5.81 9.60 10.63
C PRO A 122 -5.76 10.27 12.01
N TYR A 123 -4.57 10.40 12.58
CA TYR A 123 -4.38 11.02 13.89
C TYR A 123 -4.20 12.54 13.78
N LYS A 124 -5.13 13.30 14.38
CA LYS A 124 -5.14 14.77 14.35
C LYS A 124 -4.53 15.44 15.59
N GLY A 125 -4.08 14.65 16.57
CA GLY A 125 -3.73 15.18 17.89
C GLY A 125 -4.96 15.37 18.79
N GLY A 126 -4.76 15.54 20.08
CA GLY A 126 -5.83 15.74 21.08
C GLY A 126 -6.04 14.53 21.98
N SER A 127 -7.02 14.66 22.90
CA SER A 127 -7.31 13.65 23.93
C SER A 127 -8.12 12.44 23.44
N LYS A 128 -8.68 12.48 22.22
CA LYS A 128 -9.47 11.38 21.67
C LYS A 128 -8.53 10.30 21.13
N THR A 129 -8.26 9.31 21.94
CA THR A 129 -7.44 8.14 21.59
C THR A 129 -8.31 6.97 21.14
N SER A 130 -9.14 7.17 20.10
CA SER A 130 -9.82 6.03 19.50
C SER A 130 -8.81 5.20 18.71
N ASP A 131 -8.70 3.91 19.04
CA ASP A 131 -7.88 2.93 18.31
C ASP A 131 -8.73 2.37 17.15
N LEU A 132 -9.02 3.21 16.15
CA LEU A 132 -9.86 2.86 15.01
C LEU A 132 -9.02 2.52 13.78
N LEU A 133 -9.49 1.53 13.04
CA LEU A 133 -9.01 1.20 11.70
C LEU A 133 -10.19 0.77 10.82
N ALA A 134 -9.98 0.77 9.53
CA ALA A 134 -10.98 0.35 8.57
C ALA A 134 -10.41 -0.67 7.57
N THR A 135 -11.29 -1.53 7.05
CA THR A 135 -10.99 -2.51 6.01
C THR A 135 -12.02 -2.47 4.90
N THR A 136 -11.58 -2.76 3.68
CA THR A 136 -12.46 -3.01 2.55
C THR A 136 -12.38 -4.47 2.10
N GLY A 137 -13.45 -4.91 1.48
CA GLY A 137 -13.66 -6.23 0.89
C GLY A 137 -15.06 -6.26 0.30
N ASP A 138 -16.03 -6.88 0.99
CA ASP A 138 -17.46 -6.81 0.67
C ASP A 138 -18.08 -5.46 1.05
N TYR A 139 -17.59 -4.85 2.12
CA TYR A 139 -18.02 -3.56 2.67
C TYR A 139 -16.84 -2.77 3.21
N LEU A 140 -17.07 -1.49 3.49
CA LEU A 140 -16.20 -0.71 4.36
C LEU A 140 -16.59 -1.01 5.81
N LYS A 141 -15.67 -1.65 6.56
CA LYS A 141 -15.87 -2.04 7.96
C LYS A 141 -14.94 -1.24 8.85
N LEU A 142 -15.50 -0.69 9.93
CA LEU A 142 -14.75 -0.02 10.99
C LEU A 142 -14.53 -0.98 12.15
N TRP A 143 -13.31 -0.99 12.65
CA TRP A 143 -12.85 -1.81 13.75
C TRP A 143 -12.30 -0.95 14.86
N GLU A 144 -12.48 -1.39 16.08
CA GLU A 144 -11.96 -0.75 17.27
C GLU A 144 -11.20 -1.74 18.15
N ILE A 145 -10.02 -1.32 18.61
CA ILE A 145 -9.24 -2.11 19.57
C ILE A 145 -9.72 -1.73 20.96
N VAL A 146 -10.28 -2.70 21.67
CA VAL A 146 -10.77 -2.54 23.03
C VAL A 146 -9.89 -3.34 23.98
N SER A 147 -9.46 -2.70 25.08
CA SER A 147 -8.76 -3.37 26.18
C SER A 147 -9.76 -3.92 27.18
N ASP A 148 -9.66 -5.17 27.52
CA ASP A 148 -10.50 -5.80 28.54
C ASP A 148 -10.06 -5.30 29.93
N GLU A 149 -10.82 -4.36 30.51
CA GLU A 149 -10.54 -3.78 31.84
C GLU A 149 -10.96 -4.70 33.00
N ALA A 150 -11.62 -5.83 32.72
CA ALA A 150 -12.31 -6.64 33.73
C ALA A 150 -11.39 -7.52 34.58
N ASN A 151 -10.11 -7.65 34.27
CA ASN A 151 -9.18 -8.46 35.05
C ASN A 151 -8.11 -7.59 35.74
N ASN A 152 -8.30 -7.34 37.03
CA ASN A 152 -7.37 -6.65 37.94
C ASN A 152 -6.02 -7.37 38.15
N GLY A 153 -5.54 -8.16 37.21
CA GLY A 153 -4.24 -8.81 37.20
C GLY A 153 -3.24 -8.05 36.34
N ILE A 154 -2.09 -7.72 36.94
CA ILE A 154 -1.01 -6.89 36.39
C ILE A 154 -0.37 -7.47 35.10
N PHE A 155 -0.71 -8.71 34.71
CA PHE A 155 -0.14 -9.41 33.57
C PHE A 155 -1.25 -9.98 32.65
N ASN A 156 -1.35 -9.47 31.42
CA ASN A 156 -2.21 -9.85 30.30
C ASN A 156 -3.50 -9.03 30.14
N ARG A 157 -3.38 -7.77 29.74
CA ARG A 157 -4.50 -7.07 29.07
C ARG A 157 -4.69 -7.66 27.69
N ARG A 158 -5.61 -8.61 27.54
CA ARG A 158 -6.02 -9.08 26.21
C ARG A 158 -6.70 -7.92 25.49
N GLN A 159 -6.15 -7.53 24.38
CA GLN A 159 -6.80 -6.60 23.46
C GLN A 159 -7.70 -7.40 22.53
N GLN A 160 -8.88 -6.86 22.26
CA GLN A 160 -9.84 -7.44 21.34
C GLN A 160 -10.09 -6.48 20.19
N LEU A 161 -10.19 -7.02 18.99
CA LEU A 161 -10.57 -6.28 17.80
C LEU A 161 -12.06 -6.54 17.52
N ILE A 162 -12.87 -5.51 17.70
CA ILE A 162 -14.32 -5.60 17.52
C ILE A 162 -14.78 -4.78 16.32
N THR A 163 -15.80 -5.29 15.60
CA THR A 163 -16.46 -4.53 14.54
C THR A 163 -17.27 -3.42 15.16
N LYS A 164 -16.86 -2.16 14.96
CA LYS A 164 -17.59 -1.00 15.42
C LYS A 164 -18.80 -0.69 14.53
N GLN A 165 -18.58 -0.74 13.22
CA GLN A 165 -19.61 -0.42 12.23
C GLN A 165 -19.31 -1.06 10.86
N THR A 166 -20.37 -1.42 10.14
CA THR A 166 -20.28 -1.80 8.72
C THR A 166 -21.07 -0.81 7.90
N LEU A 167 -20.38 -0.11 6.99
CA LEU A 167 -20.99 0.91 6.15
C LEU A 167 -21.60 0.23 4.92
N LYS A 168 -22.92 0.43 4.76
CA LYS A 168 -23.72 -0.17 3.68
C LYS A 168 -24.52 0.91 2.99
N ASN A 169 -24.44 0.98 1.67
CA ASN A 169 -25.34 1.83 0.91
C ASN A 169 -26.73 1.16 0.84
N LYS A 170 -27.68 1.73 1.57
CA LYS A 170 -29.06 1.20 1.65
C LYS A 170 -29.88 1.38 0.37
N LYS A 171 -29.39 2.21 -0.55
CA LYS A 171 -30.09 2.54 -1.79
C LYS A 171 -29.80 1.59 -2.95
N VAL A 172 -28.83 0.68 -2.77
CA VAL A 172 -28.34 -0.22 -3.82
C VAL A 172 -28.54 -1.66 -3.37
N ASP A 173 -29.35 -2.41 -4.10
CA ASP A 173 -29.60 -3.84 -3.84
C ASP A 173 -28.43 -4.73 -4.27
N PHE A 174 -27.70 -4.30 -5.32
CA PHE A 174 -26.54 -5.01 -5.83
C PHE A 174 -25.27 -4.57 -5.07
N LYS A 175 -24.51 -5.54 -4.61
CA LYS A 175 -23.27 -5.33 -3.83
C LYS A 175 -22.09 -5.78 -4.65
N ALA A 176 -21.35 -4.83 -5.17
CA ALA A 176 -20.07 -5.07 -5.80
C ALA A 176 -18.94 -5.00 -4.76
N PRO A 177 -17.92 -5.87 -4.85
CA PRO A 177 -16.75 -5.79 -4.01
C PRO A 177 -16.03 -4.44 -4.10
N LEU A 178 -15.54 -3.98 -2.96
CA LEU A 178 -14.71 -2.78 -2.88
C LEU A 178 -13.26 -3.14 -3.18
N THR A 179 -12.63 -2.39 -4.08
CA THR A 179 -11.25 -2.61 -4.50
C THR A 179 -10.26 -1.89 -3.59
N SER A 180 -10.65 -0.70 -3.11
CA SER A 180 -9.81 0.13 -2.27
C SER A 180 -10.65 1.16 -1.50
N PHE A 181 -10.00 1.90 -0.61
CA PHE A 181 -10.55 3.09 0.01
C PHE A 181 -9.44 4.03 0.48
N ASP A 182 -9.79 5.28 0.72
CA ASP A 182 -8.92 6.19 1.43
C ASP A 182 -9.70 6.95 2.52
N TRP A 183 -8.98 7.31 3.57
CA TRP A 183 -9.54 8.04 4.71
C TRP A 183 -8.99 9.45 4.70
N ASN A 184 -9.88 10.45 4.68
CA ASN A 184 -9.48 11.84 4.55
C ASN A 184 -8.60 12.27 5.74
N GLN A 185 -7.40 12.78 5.42
CA GLN A 185 -6.41 13.16 6.43
C GLN A 185 -6.79 14.48 7.14
N LEU A 186 -7.55 15.35 6.45
CA LEU A 186 -7.99 16.65 6.98
C LEU A 186 -9.33 16.56 7.67
N ASP A 187 -10.21 15.64 7.28
CA ASP A 187 -11.49 15.37 7.91
C ASP A 187 -11.70 13.86 8.08
N SER A 188 -11.38 13.33 9.27
CA SER A 188 -11.53 11.90 9.57
C SER A 188 -13.00 11.43 9.61
N SER A 189 -13.97 12.32 9.49
CA SER A 189 -15.37 11.93 9.28
C SER A 189 -15.64 11.46 7.84
N LEU A 190 -14.70 11.66 6.90
CA LEU A 190 -14.87 11.32 5.50
C LEU A 190 -13.97 10.17 5.08
N ALA A 191 -14.55 9.20 4.38
CA ALA A 191 -13.83 8.17 3.65
C ALA A 191 -14.40 8.05 2.23
N VAL A 192 -13.59 7.61 1.26
CA VAL A 192 -14.02 7.30 -0.09
C VAL A 192 -13.63 5.86 -0.43
N THR A 193 -14.53 5.13 -1.08
CA THR A 193 -14.30 3.75 -1.54
C THR A 193 -14.40 3.67 -3.05
N SER A 194 -13.59 2.80 -3.65
CA SER A 194 -13.66 2.39 -5.05
C SER A 194 -14.20 0.98 -5.19
N SER A 195 -14.86 0.70 -6.31
CA SER A 195 -15.55 -0.58 -6.53
C SER A 195 -15.41 -1.07 -7.98
N ILE A 196 -15.57 -2.38 -8.17
CA ILE A 196 -15.60 -3.00 -9.51
C ILE A 196 -16.85 -2.62 -10.31
N ASP A 197 -17.86 -2.02 -9.68
CA ASP A 197 -19.08 -1.53 -10.36
C ASP A 197 -18.91 -0.16 -11.01
N THR A 198 -17.67 0.27 -11.24
CA THR A 198 -17.31 1.56 -11.88
C THR A 198 -17.50 2.78 -10.98
N THR A 199 -17.96 2.60 -9.75
CA THR A 199 -18.31 3.71 -8.86
C THR A 199 -17.27 4.00 -7.79
N CYS A 200 -17.26 5.28 -7.36
CA CYS A 200 -16.70 5.71 -6.08
C CYS A 200 -17.83 6.18 -5.17
N THR A 201 -17.75 5.81 -3.88
CA THR A 201 -18.71 6.25 -2.86
C THR A 201 -18.00 7.00 -1.76
N VAL A 202 -18.48 8.21 -1.45
CA VAL A 202 -18.01 9.00 -0.31
C VAL A 202 -18.91 8.75 0.88
N TRP A 203 -18.31 8.45 2.02
CA TRP A 203 -18.98 8.08 3.26
C TRP A 203 -18.75 9.12 4.33
N ASN A 204 -19.78 9.33 5.13
CA ASN A 204 -19.59 9.89 6.48
C ASN A 204 -19.38 8.71 7.44
N VAL A 205 -18.16 8.62 7.98
CA VAL A 205 -17.71 7.51 8.83
C VAL A 205 -18.41 7.52 10.19
N GLU A 206 -18.74 8.71 10.73
CA GLU A 206 -19.38 8.84 12.03
C GLU A 206 -20.84 8.37 12.00
N THR A 207 -21.56 8.74 10.95
CA THR A 207 -22.98 8.35 10.79
C THR A 207 -23.15 7.02 10.08
N GLY A 208 -22.10 6.53 9.40
CA GLY A 208 -22.12 5.31 8.58
C GLY A 208 -22.94 5.43 7.31
N GLN A 209 -23.22 6.65 6.85
CA GLN A 209 -24.06 6.91 5.68
C GLN A 209 -23.22 7.29 4.48
N ALA A 210 -23.63 6.81 3.29
CA ALA A 210 -23.11 7.31 2.02
C ALA A 210 -23.57 8.76 1.81
N LYS A 211 -22.63 9.69 1.64
CA LYS A 211 -22.90 11.08 1.29
C LYS A 211 -23.23 11.19 -0.20
N THR A 212 -22.42 10.57 -1.04
CA THR A 212 -22.63 10.53 -2.47
C THR A 212 -22.02 9.27 -3.07
N GLN A 213 -22.57 8.82 -4.20
CA GLN A 213 -22.02 7.78 -5.05
C GLN A 213 -22.02 8.30 -6.47
N LEU A 214 -20.91 8.14 -7.16
CA LEU A 214 -20.74 8.63 -8.52
C LEU A 214 -20.10 7.54 -9.39
N ILE A 215 -20.48 7.52 -10.67
CA ILE A 215 -19.80 6.73 -11.69
C ILE A 215 -18.47 7.42 -11.97
N ALA A 216 -17.39 6.78 -11.55
CA ALA A 216 -16.06 7.38 -11.60
C ALA A 216 -15.34 7.06 -12.91
N HIS A 217 -15.50 5.85 -13.43
CA HIS A 217 -14.82 5.35 -14.61
C HIS A 217 -15.79 4.60 -15.53
N ASP A 218 -15.35 4.35 -16.76
CA ASP A 218 -16.11 3.56 -17.73
C ASP A 218 -15.95 2.05 -17.52
N LYS A 219 -14.99 1.66 -16.65
CA LYS A 219 -14.69 0.29 -16.22
C LYS A 219 -14.43 0.26 -14.71
N GLU A 220 -13.98 -0.90 -14.21
CA GLU A 220 -13.70 -1.11 -12.79
C GLU A 220 -12.74 -0.05 -12.23
N VAL A 221 -13.04 0.46 -11.04
CA VAL A 221 -12.14 1.36 -10.31
C VAL A 221 -11.24 0.54 -9.39
N TYR A 222 -9.93 0.70 -9.54
CA TYR A 222 -8.97 -0.12 -8.79
C TYR A 222 -8.42 0.56 -7.54
N ASP A 223 -8.24 1.87 -7.55
CA ASP A 223 -7.78 2.59 -6.37
C ASP A 223 -8.33 4.02 -6.32
N VAL A 224 -8.32 4.59 -5.11
CA VAL A 224 -8.81 5.94 -4.83
C VAL A 224 -7.98 6.54 -3.70
N ALA A 225 -7.70 7.85 -3.79
CA ALA A 225 -7.01 8.59 -2.73
C ALA A 225 -7.52 10.02 -2.64
N PHE A 226 -7.67 10.55 -1.41
CA PHE A 226 -7.95 11.96 -1.19
C PHE A 226 -6.72 12.81 -1.49
N PHE A 227 -6.97 13.99 -2.03
CA PHE A 227 -5.98 15.03 -2.15
C PHE A 227 -5.57 15.51 -0.75
N THR A 228 -4.27 15.68 -0.53
CA THR A 228 -3.76 15.87 0.84
C THR A 228 -3.98 17.26 1.40
N ASN A 229 -4.24 18.26 0.56
CA ASN A 229 -4.40 19.68 0.97
C ASN A 229 -5.85 20.17 1.02
N GLU A 230 -6.79 19.42 0.51
CA GLU A 230 -8.20 19.80 0.46
C GLU A 230 -9.08 18.63 0.91
N VAL A 231 -10.18 18.97 1.59
CA VAL A 231 -11.13 17.96 2.09
C VAL A 231 -12.00 17.39 0.96
N ASP A 232 -12.31 18.24 -0.01
CA ASP A 232 -13.35 17.97 -1.00
C ASP A 232 -12.85 17.37 -2.30
N THR A 233 -11.54 17.07 -2.40
CA THR A 233 -10.93 16.59 -3.65
C THR A 233 -10.33 15.19 -3.48
N PHE A 234 -10.62 14.30 -4.43
CA PHE A 234 -10.00 12.97 -4.51
C PHE A 234 -9.73 12.57 -5.95
N ALA A 235 -8.80 11.65 -6.14
CA ALA A 235 -8.51 11.04 -7.43
C ALA A 235 -8.78 9.55 -7.42
N SER A 236 -9.06 8.98 -8.59
CA SER A 236 -9.21 7.54 -8.79
C SER A 236 -8.50 7.06 -10.05
N VAL A 237 -8.20 5.76 -10.09
CA VAL A 237 -7.62 5.05 -11.22
C VAL A 237 -8.41 3.78 -11.50
N GLY A 238 -8.51 3.40 -12.78
CA GLY A 238 -9.35 2.28 -13.17
C GLY A 238 -8.85 1.48 -14.36
N ALA A 239 -9.64 0.49 -14.71
CA ALA A 239 -9.40 -0.42 -15.84
C ALA A 239 -9.55 0.25 -17.20
N ASP A 240 -10.11 1.46 -17.26
CA ASP A 240 -10.15 2.29 -18.46
C ASP A 240 -8.82 2.99 -18.76
N GLY A 241 -7.81 2.83 -17.88
CA GLY A 241 -6.48 3.40 -18.06
C GLY A 241 -6.40 4.90 -17.82
N SER A 242 -7.37 5.48 -17.11
CA SER A 242 -7.39 6.92 -16.80
C SER A 242 -7.11 7.19 -15.31
N VAL A 243 -6.56 8.37 -15.03
CA VAL A 243 -6.54 9.01 -13.71
C VAL A 243 -7.52 10.16 -13.73
N ARG A 244 -8.55 10.11 -12.89
CA ARG A 244 -9.60 11.13 -12.82
C ARG A 244 -9.61 11.82 -11.46
N LEU A 245 -9.76 13.15 -11.46
CA LEU A 245 -9.86 13.99 -10.27
C LEU A 245 -11.30 14.46 -10.12
N PHE A 246 -11.82 14.39 -8.90
CA PHE A 246 -13.19 14.78 -8.53
C PHE A 246 -13.16 15.84 -7.47
N ASP A 247 -14.01 16.85 -7.63
CA ASP A 247 -14.31 17.87 -6.60
C ASP A 247 -15.73 17.64 -6.07
N LEU A 248 -15.84 17.34 -4.77
CA LEU A 248 -17.13 17.07 -4.12
C LEU A 248 -18.07 18.29 -4.08
N ARG A 249 -17.54 19.48 -4.33
CA ARG A 249 -18.33 20.71 -4.43
C ARG A 249 -19.00 20.86 -5.80
N SER A 250 -18.46 20.14 -6.83
CA SER A 250 -18.94 20.19 -8.21
C SER A 250 -18.81 18.80 -8.85
N LEU A 251 -19.79 17.94 -8.59
CA LEU A 251 -19.78 16.54 -9.03
C LEU A 251 -20.26 16.31 -10.46
N GLU A 252 -20.60 17.38 -11.17
CA GLU A 252 -21.11 17.26 -12.56
C GLU A 252 -20.03 16.79 -13.54
N HIS A 253 -18.77 17.08 -13.25
CA HIS A 253 -17.64 16.74 -14.12
C HIS A 253 -16.43 16.28 -13.31
N SER A 254 -15.66 15.34 -13.87
CA SER A 254 -14.32 14.98 -13.40
C SER A 254 -13.27 15.58 -14.35
N THR A 255 -12.09 15.86 -13.80
CA THR A 255 -10.93 16.24 -14.61
C THR A 255 -10.10 15.02 -14.92
N ILE A 256 -9.86 14.71 -16.19
CA ILE A 256 -8.93 13.65 -16.60
C ILE A 256 -7.51 14.22 -16.48
N LEU A 257 -6.74 13.67 -15.53
CA LEU A 257 -5.35 14.06 -15.30
C LEU A 257 -4.40 13.33 -16.26
N TYR A 258 -4.72 12.08 -16.56
CA TYR A 258 -3.93 11.24 -17.44
C TYR A 258 -4.81 10.16 -18.06
N GLU A 259 -4.49 9.81 -19.29
CA GLU A 259 -5.12 8.71 -20.01
C GLU A 259 -4.04 7.92 -20.75
N THR A 260 -4.08 6.61 -20.62
CA THR A 260 -3.15 5.71 -21.30
C THR A 260 -3.22 5.93 -22.82
N PRO A 261 -2.10 6.23 -23.49
CA PRO A 261 -2.09 6.36 -24.93
C PRO A 261 -2.60 5.08 -25.62
N PRO A 262 -3.36 5.19 -26.71
CA PRO A 262 -3.78 4.02 -27.46
C PRO A 262 -2.57 3.24 -27.99
N PRO A 263 -2.63 1.90 -28.02
CA PRO A 263 -1.53 1.09 -28.53
C PRO A 263 -1.20 1.49 -29.99
N GLN A 264 0.08 1.78 -30.24
CA GLN A 264 0.54 2.12 -31.57
C GLN A 264 0.36 0.90 -32.51
N PRO A 265 -0.19 1.06 -33.72
CA PRO A 265 -0.31 -0.03 -34.67
C PRO A 265 1.07 -0.56 -35.01
N SER A 266 1.33 -1.83 -34.69
CA SER A 266 2.58 -2.49 -35.03
C SER A 266 2.80 -2.49 -36.54
N LYS A 267 3.93 -1.96 -37.01
CA LYS A 267 4.31 -1.91 -38.44
C LYS A 267 4.55 -3.29 -39.07
N THR A 268 4.49 -4.36 -38.31
CA THR A 268 4.61 -5.74 -38.78
C THR A 268 3.21 -6.33 -38.88
N GLY A 269 2.73 -6.51 -40.10
CA GLY A 269 1.38 -6.97 -40.48
C GLY A 269 1.01 -8.40 -40.06
N SER A 270 1.20 -8.77 -38.81
CA SER A 270 0.59 -9.94 -38.21
C SER A 270 -0.75 -9.50 -37.60
N SER A 271 -1.83 -9.89 -38.23
CA SER A 271 -3.21 -9.74 -37.76
C SER A 271 -3.45 -10.61 -36.54
N SER A 272 -2.87 -10.26 -35.40
CA SER A 272 -3.40 -10.67 -34.12
C SER A 272 -4.48 -9.65 -33.75
N ASN A 273 -5.71 -10.12 -33.49
CA ASN A 273 -6.81 -9.34 -32.93
C ASN A 273 -6.43 -8.85 -31.51
N SER A 274 -5.41 -7.99 -31.41
CA SER A 274 -5.16 -7.24 -30.18
C SER A 274 -6.29 -6.20 -30.09
N SER A 275 -7.26 -6.50 -29.25
CA SER A 275 -8.27 -5.54 -28.82
C SER A 275 -7.57 -4.21 -28.51
N ASN A 276 -8.09 -3.09 -28.99
CA ASN A 276 -7.67 -1.71 -28.69
C ASN A 276 -7.91 -1.37 -27.20
N GLN A 277 -7.46 -2.24 -26.29
CA GLN A 277 -7.73 -2.08 -24.88
C GLN A 277 -6.58 -1.30 -24.27
N GLN A 278 -6.89 -0.15 -23.68
CA GLN A 278 -5.97 0.65 -22.90
C GLN A 278 -5.47 -0.17 -21.70
N SER A 279 -4.20 0.01 -21.34
CA SER A 279 -3.62 -0.67 -20.18
C SER A 279 -4.21 -0.09 -18.89
N PRO A 280 -4.77 -0.93 -17.98
CA PRO A 280 -5.32 -0.48 -16.71
C PRO A 280 -4.27 0.16 -15.80
N LEU A 281 -4.70 1.12 -14.97
CA LEU A 281 -3.92 1.69 -13.87
C LEU A 281 -4.36 1.06 -12.55
N LEU A 282 -3.40 0.65 -11.70
CA LEU A 282 -3.71 -0.19 -10.53
C LEU A 282 -3.72 0.53 -9.21
N ARG A 283 -2.76 1.41 -8.95
CA ARG A 283 -2.59 2.09 -7.66
C ARG A 283 -2.32 3.56 -7.85
N LEU A 284 -2.61 4.31 -6.80
CA LEU A 284 -2.53 5.74 -6.77
C LEU A 284 -1.99 6.20 -5.41
N SER A 285 -0.99 7.07 -5.41
CA SER A 285 -0.44 7.63 -4.19
C SER A 285 -0.14 9.12 -4.38
N PHE A 286 -0.76 9.98 -3.56
CA PHE A 286 -0.44 11.39 -3.50
C PHE A 286 0.83 11.63 -2.67
N ASN A 287 1.65 12.58 -3.11
CA ASN A 287 2.74 13.09 -2.30
C ASN A 287 2.17 13.93 -1.14
N LYS A 288 2.60 13.62 0.08
CA LYS A 288 2.04 14.26 1.29
C LYS A 288 2.64 15.64 1.57
N ILE A 289 3.81 15.93 1.06
CA ILE A 289 4.53 17.20 1.27
C ILE A 289 4.34 18.14 0.07
N SER A 290 4.48 17.60 -1.14
CA SER A 290 4.23 18.31 -2.41
C SER A 290 2.98 17.73 -3.06
N PRO A 291 1.79 18.13 -2.63
CA PRO A 291 0.54 17.41 -2.89
C PRO A 291 0.14 17.35 -4.35
N TYR A 292 0.73 18.18 -5.19
CA TYR A 292 0.45 18.23 -6.63
C TYR A 292 0.96 17.02 -7.40
N TYR A 293 1.83 16.20 -6.80
CA TYR A 293 2.39 15.03 -7.47
C TYR A 293 1.67 13.75 -7.07
N ILE A 294 1.39 12.93 -8.08
CA ILE A 294 0.77 11.61 -7.96
C ILE A 294 1.72 10.58 -8.54
N ALA A 295 1.88 9.45 -7.86
CA ALA A 295 2.52 8.26 -8.39
C ALA A 295 1.46 7.22 -8.74
N THR A 296 1.61 6.58 -9.89
CA THR A 296 0.77 5.48 -10.38
C THR A 296 1.58 4.55 -11.28
N PHE A 297 1.00 3.43 -11.69
CA PHE A 297 1.62 2.51 -12.63
C PHE A 297 0.56 1.67 -13.36
N HIS A 298 0.92 1.21 -14.57
CA HIS A 298 0.07 0.35 -15.37
C HIS A 298 0.15 -1.11 -14.93
N MET A 299 -0.94 -1.83 -15.13
CA MET A 299 -0.97 -3.29 -14.98
C MET A 299 0.11 -3.93 -15.86
N ASN A 300 0.88 -4.84 -15.30
CA ASN A 300 2.00 -5.55 -15.95
C ASN A 300 3.15 -4.64 -16.43
N SER A 301 3.22 -3.40 -15.99
CA SER A 301 4.34 -2.49 -16.29
C SER A 301 5.46 -2.62 -15.27
N THR A 302 6.68 -2.45 -15.72
CA THR A 302 7.88 -2.34 -14.89
C THR A 302 8.19 -0.89 -14.48
N GLU A 303 7.34 0.06 -14.89
CA GLU A 303 7.57 1.50 -14.76
C GLU A 303 6.59 2.11 -13.77
N VAL A 304 7.07 3.07 -12.98
CA VAL A 304 6.24 3.95 -12.16
C VAL A 304 6.14 5.32 -12.83
N ILE A 305 4.92 5.85 -12.91
CA ILE A 305 4.62 7.12 -13.56
C ILE A 305 4.35 8.17 -12.50
N ILE A 306 5.00 9.35 -12.65
CA ILE A 306 4.74 10.51 -11.79
C ILE A 306 3.99 11.56 -12.62
N LEU A 307 2.84 11.97 -12.10
CA LEU A 307 1.96 12.98 -12.70
C LEU A 307 1.97 14.25 -11.85
N ASP A 308 1.78 15.41 -12.51
CA ASP A 308 1.51 16.69 -11.87
C ASP A 308 0.07 17.11 -12.17
N ILE A 309 -0.77 17.25 -11.14
CA ILE A 309 -2.18 17.64 -11.31
C ILE A 309 -2.37 19.02 -11.94
N ARG A 310 -1.35 19.88 -11.90
CA ARG A 310 -1.34 21.21 -12.50
C ARG A 310 -1.05 21.19 -14.00
N ALA A 311 -0.45 20.08 -14.49
CA ALA A 311 -0.08 19.90 -15.90
C ALA A 311 -0.65 18.55 -16.42
N PRO A 312 -1.97 18.43 -16.61
CA PRO A 312 -2.59 17.20 -17.06
C PRO A 312 -2.09 16.72 -18.42
N GLY A 313 -2.14 15.41 -18.64
CA GLY A 313 -1.93 14.77 -19.94
C GLY A 313 -0.61 14.03 -20.09
N LEU A 314 0.49 14.53 -19.56
CA LEU A 314 1.81 13.88 -19.71
C LEU A 314 2.48 13.64 -18.36
N PRO A 315 3.18 12.49 -18.19
CA PRO A 315 4.01 12.26 -17.02
C PRO A 315 5.13 13.30 -16.90
N VAL A 316 5.41 13.71 -15.67
CA VAL A 316 6.59 14.57 -15.36
C VAL A 316 7.85 13.74 -15.19
N ALA A 317 7.70 12.47 -14.78
CA ALA A 317 8.78 11.49 -14.71
C ALA A 317 8.24 10.06 -14.91
N GLU A 318 9.10 9.19 -15.43
CA GLU A 318 8.89 7.74 -15.56
C GLU A 318 10.10 7.04 -14.93
N LEU A 319 9.84 6.19 -13.91
CA LEU A 319 10.89 5.55 -13.14
C LEU A 319 11.08 4.13 -13.63
N ASN A 320 12.21 3.88 -14.25
CA ASN A 320 12.57 2.61 -14.84
C ASN A 320 13.66 1.92 -14.01
N GLY A 321 13.36 0.81 -13.35
CA GLY A 321 14.34 0.08 -12.53
C GLY A 321 13.86 -1.27 -12.05
N HIS A 322 12.57 -1.55 -12.10
CA HIS A 322 12.05 -2.89 -11.88
C HIS A 322 12.26 -3.79 -13.12
N ASN A 323 12.52 -5.07 -12.87
CA ASN A 323 12.71 -6.08 -13.92
C ASN A 323 11.47 -6.96 -14.14
N ALA A 324 10.42 -6.73 -13.36
CA ALA A 324 9.13 -7.40 -13.45
C ALA A 324 8.03 -6.40 -13.03
N PRO A 325 6.74 -6.74 -13.20
CA PRO A 325 5.64 -5.83 -12.90
C PRO A 325 5.70 -5.19 -11.51
N VAL A 326 5.35 -3.89 -11.45
CA VAL A 326 5.19 -3.14 -10.21
C VAL A 326 3.84 -3.49 -9.59
N ASN A 327 3.79 -3.72 -8.28
CA ASN A 327 2.59 -4.07 -7.52
C ASN A 327 2.13 -2.96 -6.58
N CYS A 328 3.05 -2.16 -6.09
CA CYS A 328 2.76 -1.13 -5.11
C CYS A 328 3.71 0.07 -5.22
N VAL A 329 3.19 1.23 -4.83
CA VAL A 329 3.91 2.50 -4.79
C VAL A 329 3.44 3.32 -3.61
N ASN A 330 4.36 4.00 -2.92
CA ASN A 330 4.00 4.88 -1.82
C ASN A 330 5.05 5.98 -1.62
N TRP A 331 4.58 7.23 -1.49
CA TRP A 331 5.43 8.35 -1.16
C TRP A 331 5.85 8.33 0.31
N SER A 332 7.08 8.76 0.56
CA SER A 332 7.52 9.01 1.93
C SER A 332 6.65 10.10 2.58
N PRO A 333 6.17 9.89 3.81
CA PRO A 333 5.38 10.91 4.50
C PRO A 333 6.19 12.12 4.96
N ASN A 334 7.52 12.02 4.96
CA ASN A 334 8.45 12.99 5.56
C ASN A 334 9.37 13.65 4.54
N SER A 335 9.27 13.28 3.26
CA SER A 335 10.09 13.86 2.19
C SER A 335 9.25 14.04 0.93
N SER A 336 9.43 15.21 0.28
CA SER A 336 8.74 15.55 -0.97
C SER A 336 9.28 14.82 -2.20
N ASN A 337 10.50 14.29 -2.10
CA ASN A 337 11.23 13.71 -3.23
C ASN A 337 11.49 12.20 -3.11
N ILE A 338 11.14 11.59 -1.96
CA ILE A 338 11.36 10.15 -1.75
C ILE A 338 10.09 9.35 -2.02
N LEU A 339 10.20 8.39 -2.91
CA LEU A 339 9.17 7.42 -3.26
C LEU A 339 9.70 6.01 -3.05
N CYS A 340 8.83 5.06 -2.72
CA CYS A 340 9.16 3.64 -2.76
C CYS A 340 8.19 2.89 -3.66
N SER A 341 8.72 1.92 -4.41
CA SER A 341 7.94 0.98 -5.22
C SER A 341 8.35 -0.46 -4.91
N GLY A 342 7.43 -1.38 -5.07
CA GLY A 342 7.66 -2.81 -4.93
C GLY A 342 7.08 -3.58 -6.10
N GLY A 343 7.71 -4.69 -6.47
CA GLY A 343 7.31 -5.44 -7.65
C GLY A 343 7.56 -6.95 -7.56
N ASP A 344 7.16 -7.63 -8.61
CA ASP A 344 7.31 -9.07 -8.82
C ASP A 344 8.77 -9.51 -8.98
N ASP A 345 9.68 -8.57 -9.19
CA ASP A 345 11.13 -8.83 -9.23
C ASP A 345 11.74 -9.05 -7.83
N CYS A 346 10.91 -9.15 -6.82
CA CYS A 346 11.30 -9.29 -5.41
C CYS A 346 12.08 -8.08 -4.88
N ASN A 347 11.96 -6.91 -5.51
CA ASN A 347 12.65 -5.71 -5.05
C ASN A 347 11.68 -4.67 -4.49
N ALA A 348 12.09 -4.05 -3.39
CA ALA A 348 11.57 -2.76 -2.96
C ALA A 348 12.62 -1.70 -3.30
N ILE A 349 12.25 -0.76 -4.16
CA ILE A 349 13.15 0.27 -4.68
C ILE A 349 12.75 1.62 -4.10
N VAL A 350 13.73 2.32 -3.55
CA VAL A 350 13.59 3.71 -3.08
C VAL A 350 14.20 4.64 -4.10
N TRP A 351 13.42 5.63 -4.49
CA TRP A 351 13.75 6.63 -5.49
C TRP A 351 13.94 7.98 -4.82
N ASP A 352 14.95 8.74 -5.24
CA ASP A 352 15.08 10.16 -4.95
C ASP A 352 14.84 10.95 -6.23
N LEU A 353 13.70 11.62 -6.29
CA LEU A 353 13.26 12.36 -7.47
C LEU A 353 13.85 13.76 -7.55
N GLY A 354 14.67 14.14 -6.57
CA GLY A 354 15.21 15.51 -6.50
C GLY A 354 14.10 16.56 -6.44
N ASP A 355 14.39 17.75 -6.94
CA ASP A 355 13.40 18.83 -7.00
C ASP A 355 12.59 18.76 -8.31
N LEU A 356 11.39 18.19 -8.22
CA LEU A 356 10.44 18.10 -9.34
C LEU A 356 9.91 19.47 -9.80
N SER A 357 10.10 20.54 -9.00
CA SER A 357 9.54 21.87 -9.27
C SER A 357 10.40 22.73 -10.20
N THR A 358 11.65 22.36 -10.42
CA THR A 358 12.58 23.14 -11.25
C THR A 358 12.45 22.78 -12.74
N PRO A 359 11.92 23.68 -13.59
CA PRO A 359 11.68 23.38 -15.00
C PRO A 359 12.94 23.16 -15.84
N ASN A 360 14.12 23.42 -15.28
CA ASN A 360 15.43 23.31 -15.94
C ASN A 360 16.34 22.25 -15.33
N SER A 361 15.85 21.40 -14.42
CA SER A 361 16.64 20.27 -14.02
C SER A 361 16.87 19.39 -15.26
N THR A 362 18.11 19.23 -15.66
CA THR A 362 18.59 18.24 -16.65
C THR A 362 18.40 16.80 -16.14
N ILE A 363 17.40 16.62 -15.30
CA ILE A 363 16.89 15.30 -14.92
C ILE A 363 16.31 14.74 -16.20
N SER A 364 17.02 13.80 -16.79
CA SER A 364 16.51 13.00 -17.89
C SER A 364 15.12 12.50 -17.46
N LYS A 365 14.05 12.99 -18.11
CA LYS A 365 12.66 12.64 -17.80
C LYS A 365 12.38 11.13 -17.73
N TYR A 366 13.37 10.31 -18.11
CA TYR A 366 13.16 8.90 -18.44
C TYR A 366 14.16 7.94 -17.79
N ASN A 367 15.03 8.37 -16.91
CA ASN A 367 15.99 7.44 -16.27
C ASN A 367 16.51 8.03 -14.95
N GLN A 368 15.81 7.77 -13.87
CA GLN A 368 16.34 8.06 -12.54
C GLN A 368 16.92 6.77 -11.96
N ASP A 369 18.17 6.84 -11.53
CA ASP A 369 18.80 5.72 -10.85
C ASP A 369 18.16 5.53 -9.46
N PRO A 370 17.89 4.27 -9.07
CA PRO A 370 17.42 3.97 -7.73
C PRO A 370 18.39 4.47 -6.65
N LEU A 371 17.87 5.14 -5.62
CA LEU A 371 18.66 5.53 -4.46
C LEU A 371 19.09 4.30 -3.66
N LEU A 372 18.18 3.38 -3.46
CA LEU A 372 18.36 2.14 -2.71
C LEU A 372 17.43 1.06 -3.25
N ALA A 373 17.93 -0.16 -3.32
CA ALA A 373 17.11 -1.33 -3.63
C ALA A 373 17.30 -2.38 -2.54
N TYR A 374 16.18 -2.88 -2.03
CA TYR A 374 16.14 -4.02 -1.13
C TYR A 374 15.57 -5.22 -1.84
N ARG A 375 16.25 -6.35 -1.74
CA ARG A 375 15.80 -7.60 -2.31
C ARG A 375 15.14 -8.47 -1.25
N ALA A 376 13.87 -8.69 -1.41
CA ALA A 376 13.08 -9.62 -0.61
C ALA A 376 13.26 -11.07 -1.05
N THR A 377 12.73 -12.01 -0.30
CA THR A 377 12.74 -13.45 -0.61
C THR A 377 11.71 -13.83 -1.66
N SER A 378 10.62 -13.06 -1.78
CA SER A 378 9.55 -13.22 -2.77
C SER A 378 9.02 -11.86 -3.23
N GLU A 379 7.97 -11.87 -4.07
CA GLU A 379 7.38 -10.65 -4.63
C GLU A 379 6.94 -9.67 -3.56
N VAL A 380 7.10 -8.38 -3.85
CA VAL A 380 6.69 -7.27 -2.98
C VAL A 380 5.32 -6.77 -3.42
N ASN A 381 4.28 -7.02 -2.64
CA ASN A 381 2.90 -6.67 -2.99
C ASN A 381 2.37 -5.43 -2.30
N GLN A 382 2.90 -5.07 -1.13
CA GLN A 382 2.46 -3.90 -0.37
C GLN A 382 3.61 -3.20 0.31
N LEU A 383 3.43 -1.88 0.48
CA LEU A 383 4.37 -0.99 1.13
C LEU A 383 3.60 -0.06 2.09
N SER A 384 4.13 0.17 3.27
CA SER A 384 3.59 1.17 4.19
C SER A 384 4.70 1.88 4.97
N TRP A 385 4.64 3.20 5.02
CA TRP A 385 5.56 4.04 5.77
C TRP A 385 5.04 4.32 7.17
N ASN A 386 5.92 4.25 8.18
CA ASN A 386 5.59 4.75 9.51
C ASN A 386 5.67 6.28 9.54
N THR A 387 4.56 6.95 9.87
CA THR A 387 4.44 8.42 9.82
C THR A 387 4.96 9.13 11.07
N LYS A 388 5.23 8.42 12.17
CA LYS A 388 5.50 9.03 13.50
C LYS A 388 6.97 9.22 13.82
N TYR A 389 7.86 8.59 13.07
CA TYR A 389 9.30 8.67 13.31
C TYR A 389 10.00 9.19 12.05
N PRO A 390 10.02 10.52 11.85
CA PRO A 390 10.58 11.14 10.64
C PRO A 390 12.08 10.91 10.46
N GLU A 391 12.82 10.74 11.57
CA GLU A 391 14.26 10.47 11.56
C GLU A 391 14.61 9.08 11.01
N TRP A 392 13.61 8.20 10.94
CA TRP A 392 13.74 6.83 10.50
C TRP A 392 12.60 6.53 9.53
N GLY A 393 12.87 6.58 8.24
CA GLY A 393 11.95 6.02 7.26
C GLY A 393 11.78 4.53 7.59
N LYS A 394 10.63 4.13 8.15
CA LYS A 394 10.28 2.72 8.35
C LYS A 394 9.41 2.28 7.19
N LEU A 395 10.00 1.49 6.34
CA LEU A 395 9.32 0.85 5.23
C LEU A 395 8.98 -0.58 5.64
N MET A 396 7.76 -1.00 5.42
CA MET A 396 7.37 -2.38 5.54
C MET A 396 7.01 -2.95 4.18
N VAL A 397 7.60 -4.07 3.87
CA VAL A 397 7.42 -4.80 2.62
C VAL A 397 6.74 -6.12 2.96
N THR A 398 5.63 -6.42 2.32
CA THR A 398 5.02 -7.74 2.38
C THR A 398 5.36 -8.52 1.13
N THR A 399 5.69 -9.77 1.30
CA THR A 399 5.93 -10.70 0.21
C THR A 399 4.84 -11.76 0.21
N SER A 400 4.32 -12.13 -0.95
CA SER A 400 3.42 -13.26 -1.10
C SER A 400 4.07 -14.36 -1.90
N TYR A 401 3.82 -15.63 -1.51
CA TYR A 401 4.23 -16.76 -2.33
C TYR A 401 3.26 -16.94 -3.47
N ASP A 402 3.79 -17.01 -4.68
CA ASP A 402 3.05 -17.48 -5.84
C ASP A 402 2.83 -19.00 -5.68
N THR A 403 1.60 -19.41 -5.43
CA THR A 403 1.21 -20.80 -5.60
C THR A 403 1.03 -21.05 -7.08
N ALA A 404 2.13 -21.37 -7.75
CA ALA A 404 2.07 -21.88 -9.11
C ALA A 404 1.20 -23.16 -9.11
N MET A 405 0.00 -23.04 -9.67
CA MET A 405 -0.89 -24.15 -9.92
C MET A 405 -0.33 -25.03 -11.05
N TYR A 406 0.62 -25.86 -10.74
CA TYR A 406 0.85 -27.10 -11.46
C TYR A 406 0.51 -28.26 -10.53
N GLY A 407 -0.46 -29.05 -10.94
CA GLY A 407 -1.05 -30.15 -10.17
C GLY A 407 -0.03 -31.14 -9.63
N CYS A 408 0.46 -30.87 -8.46
CA CYS A 408 1.13 -31.76 -7.53
C CYS A 408 0.95 -31.16 -6.15
N THR A 409 0.57 -31.99 -5.21
CA THR A 409 0.40 -31.69 -3.78
C THR A 409 1.48 -30.74 -3.28
N ALA A 410 1.20 -29.45 -3.31
CA ALA A 410 2.08 -28.42 -2.78
C ALA A 410 2.07 -28.53 -1.25
N LYS A 411 3.21 -28.85 -0.66
CA LYS A 411 3.46 -28.55 0.74
C LYS A 411 3.41 -27.02 0.85
N TYR A 412 2.38 -26.51 1.51
CA TYR A 412 2.27 -25.12 1.89
C TYR A 412 3.45 -24.78 2.82
N ASP A 413 4.46 -24.13 2.31
CA ASP A 413 5.44 -23.44 3.15
C ASP A 413 4.81 -22.09 3.54
N LYS A 414 4.26 -22.05 4.76
CA LYS A 414 3.40 -20.97 5.28
C LYS A 414 4.21 -19.79 5.84
N SER A 415 5.38 -19.52 5.34
CA SER A 415 6.19 -18.42 5.85
C SER A 415 6.10 -17.20 4.95
N ILE A 416 5.49 -16.14 5.44
CA ILE A 416 5.51 -14.81 4.84
C ILE A 416 6.47 -13.98 5.65
N ASP A 417 7.51 -13.50 5.00
CA ASP A 417 8.48 -12.62 5.63
C ASP A 417 7.98 -11.19 5.57
N LEU A 418 7.66 -10.61 6.73
CA LEU A 418 7.32 -9.21 6.89
C LEU A 418 8.62 -8.47 7.25
N TRP A 419 9.16 -7.71 6.31
CA TRP A 419 10.44 -7.02 6.51
C TRP A 419 10.22 -5.55 6.84
N THR A 420 10.72 -5.13 7.98
CA THR A 420 10.73 -3.71 8.37
C THR A 420 12.13 -3.16 8.18
N PHE A 421 12.27 -2.22 7.24
CA PHE A 421 13.55 -1.54 7.03
C PHE A 421 13.63 -0.26 7.82
N LEU A 422 14.76 -0.07 8.45
CA LEU A 422 15.19 1.21 8.98
C LEU A 422 15.99 1.91 7.89
N ILE A 423 15.36 2.76 7.09
CA ILE A 423 16.08 3.60 6.13
C ILE A 423 16.51 4.85 6.89
N LYS A 424 17.80 4.95 7.21
CA LYS A 424 18.41 6.18 7.71
C LYS A 424 18.63 7.10 6.52
N LEU A 425 17.73 8.05 6.33
CA LEU A 425 17.93 9.14 5.38
C LEU A 425 19.02 10.05 5.98
N TYR A 426 20.25 9.95 5.48
CA TYR A 426 21.28 10.93 5.77
C TYR A 426 20.89 12.22 5.08
N ASN A 427 20.59 13.26 5.86
CA ASN A 427 20.67 14.62 5.37
C ASN A 427 22.15 14.89 5.02
N HIS A 428 22.46 14.83 3.74
CA HIS A 428 23.64 15.49 3.23
C HIS A 428 23.38 17.00 3.31
N ASN A 429 23.68 17.59 4.49
CA ASN A 429 24.04 18.99 4.50
C ASN A 429 25.34 19.09 3.68
N ARG A 430 25.23 19.58 2.47
CA ARG A 430 26.36 20.12 1.73
C ARG A 430 26.66 21.47 2.37
N ASP A 431 27.76 21.53 3.13
CA ASP A 431 28.51 22.79 3.29
C ASP A 431 29.13 23.19 1.96
#